data_499384215563667c23e369c4dfdeaed6
#
_entry.id   499384215563667c23e369c4dfdeaed6
#
_cell.length_a   1.000
_cell.length_b   1.000
_cell.length_c   1.000
_cell.angle_alpha   90.00
_cell.angle_beta   90.00
_cell.angle_gamma   90.00
#
_symmetry.space_group_name_H-M   'P 1'
#
loop_
_entity.id
_entity.type
_entity.pdbx_description
1 polymer ?
#
loop_
_entity_poly.entity_id
_entity_poly.type
_entity_poly.pdbx_seq_one_letter_code
_entity_poly.pdbx_strand_id
1 'polypeptide(L)'
;MVTIDLITGFLGSGKTTFLKKYAEYLMDQGLHIGILENDFGAINVDMLMLHELRGDQCELEMIAGGCDAESHRRRFRTKLISMRMCGYDRVLVEPSGIYDVDEFFDVLREEPLDQWYEIGNVIAILDARLENNLSQQADYLLASEAANAGKVILSHADVATREQCEDTVAHLNRALEQIRCDRRIDPKKDILQKNLTDLTKEDLEEVSKCGYRLESYRKMDLENGQSFDSLFFMEEKIKPEALERAVPRLFSDKSCGEVFRIKGFVKNGAGQWMELNATPDSHTMQSVAVGQEVLIVIGEHLQEDKIREILKEEETCQS
;
A
#
# COMPACT_ATOMS: atom_id res chain seq x y z
N MET A 1 4.96 -14.12 22.99
CA MET A 1 4.31 -14.06 21.67
C MET A 1 4.99 -12.97 20.91
N VAL A 2 5.02 -13.01 19.58
CA VAL A 2 5.51 -11.91 18.74
C VAL A 2 4.35 -10.98 18.47
N THR A 3 4.51 -9.68 18.70
CA THR A 3 3.47 -8.71 18.33
C THR A 3 3.50 -8.48 16.81
N ILE A 4 2.33 -8.48 16.15
CA ILE A 4 2.22 -8.23 14.71
C ILE A 4 1.30 -7.04 14.45
N ASP A 5 1.80 -6.06 13.70
CA ASP A 5 1.06 -4.88 13.29
C ASP A 5 0.75 -4.94 11.79
N LEU A 6 -0.43 -4.46 11.40
CA LEU A 6 -0.85 -4.31 10.01
C LEU A 6 -0.88 -2.83 9.63
N ILE A 7 -0.13 -2.48 8.59
CA ILE A 7 -0.14 -1.16 7.98
C ILE A 7 -0.88 -1.27 6.65
N THR A 8 -2.15 -0.91 6.66
CA THR A 8 -3.04 -1.01 5.50
C THR A 8 -3.40 0.36 4.95
N GLY A 9 -4.10 0.41 3.84
CA GLY A 9 -4.53 1.65 3.20
C GLY A 9 -4.52 1.57 1.69
N PHE A 10 -5.40 2.35 1.07
CA PHE A 10 -5.62 2.33 -0.37
C PHE A 10 -4.36 2.66 -1.18
N LEU A 11 -4.41 2.37 -2.47
CA LEU A 11 -3.28 2.58 -3.38
C LEU A 11 -2.78 4.04 -3.33
N GLY A 12 -1.47 4.22 -3.23
CA GLY A 12 -0.84 5.56 -3.24
C GLY A 12 -0.96 6.36 -1.94
N SER A 13 -1.61 5.83 -0.91
CA SER A 13 -1.84 6.55 0.36
C SER A 13 -0.58 6.85 1.19
N GLY A 14 0.58 6.26 0.86
CA GLY A 14 1.84 6.49 1.58
C GLY A 14 2.16 5.44 2.65
N LYS A 15 1.61 4.22 2.57
CA LYS A 15 1.88 3.11 3.49
C LYS A 15 3.37 2.91 3.75
N THR A 16 4.15 2.70 2.70
CA THR A 16 5.61 2.46 2.78
C THR A 16 6.36 3.61 3.42
N THR A 17 5.95 4.86 3.14
CA THR A 17 6.52 6.06 3.78
C THR A 17 6.25 6.06 5.29
N PHE A 18 5.03 5.72 5.69
CA PHE A 18 4.67 5.59 7.10
C PHE A 18 5.41 4.43 7.75
N LEU A 19 5.40 3.25 7.11
CA LEU A 19 6.06 2.05 7.59
C LEU A 19 7.54 2.32 7.91
N LYS A 20 8.27 3.00 7.02
CA LYS A 20 9.68 3.37 7.23
C LYS A 20 9.86 4.14 8.54
N LYS A 21 9.09 5.20 8.74
CA LYS A 21 9.16 6.01 9.97
C LYS A 21 8.77 5.24 11.23
N TYR A 22 7.73 4.42 11.11
CA TYR A 22 7.26 3.62 12.23
C TYR A 22 8.28 2.55 12.63
N ALA A 23 8.91 1.92 11.64
CA ALA A 23 10.00 0.98 11.87
C ALA A 23 11.21 1.63 12.55
N GLU A 24 11.65 2.80 12.06
CA GLU A 24 12.73 3.59 12.68
C GLU A 24 12.40 3.92 14.14
N TYR A 25 11.17 4.36 14.42
CA TYR A 25 10.71 4.64 15.79
C TYR A 25 10.79 3.39 16.68
N LEU A 26 10.36 2.23 16.21
CA LEU A 26 10.39 0.99 16.98
C LEU A 26 11.82 0.49 17.24
N MET A 27 12.71 0.63 16.26
CA MET A 27 14.15 0.34 16.44
C MET A 27 14.79 1.29 17.45
N ASP A 28 14.43 2.56 17.46
CA ASP A 28 14.86 3.54 18.48
C ASP A 28 14.43 3.13 19.90
N GLN A 29 13.36 2.34 20.04
CA GLN A 29 12.94 1.75 21.31
C GLN A 29 13.71 0.45 21.66
N GLY A 30 14.65 0.04 20.81
CA GLY A 30 15.47 -1.14 21.01
C GLY A 30 14.83 -2.47 20.57
N LEU A 31 13.74 -2.41 19.79
CA LEU A 31 13.05 -3.60 19.32
C LEU A 31 13.75 -4.18 18.08
N HIS A 32 13.78 -5.50 18.01
CA HIS A 32 14.16 -6.25 16.82
C HIS A 32 12.90 -6.51 15.98
N ILE A 33 12.86 -5.98 14.76
CA ILE A 33 11.65 -6.00 13.92
C ILE A 33 11.86 -6.80 12.63
N GLY A 34 10.82 -7.48 12.21
CA GLY A 34 10.70 -8.06 10.88
C GLY A 34 9.66 -7.27 10.07
N ILE A 35 10.00 -6.82 8.88
CA ILE A 35 9.04 -6.21 7.95
C ILE A 35 8.66 -7.25 6.91
N LEU A 36 7.37 -7.45 6.72
CA LEU A 36 6.82 -8.35 5.73
C LEU A 36 6.01 -7.57 4.70
N GLU A 37 6.61 -7.40 3.53
CA GLU A 37 5.94 -6.90 2.35
C GLU A 37 5.11 -8.02 1.71
N ASN A 38 3.82 -7.80 1.62
CA ASN A 38 2.87 -8.76 1.10
C ASN A 38 2.23 -8.21 -0.18
N ASP A 39 2.92 -8.37 -1.31
CA ASP A 39 2.46 -7.88 -2.61
C ASP A 39 2.14 -9.05 -3.56
N PHE A 40 1.03 -8.94 -4.29
CA PHE A 40 0.66 -9.90 -5.35
C PHE A 40 1.59 -9.83 -6.57
N GLY A 41 2.39 -8.77 -6.69
CA GLY A 41 3.29 -8.57 -7.82
C GLY A 41 4.50 -9.51 -7.86
N ALA A 42 4.98 -9.80 -9.07
CA ALA A 42 6.21 -10.57 -9.27
C ALA A 42 7.47 -9.82 -8.81
N ILE A 43 7.40 -8.51 -8.69
CA ILE A 43 8.49 -7.62 -8.27
C ILE A 43 7.94 -6.64 -7.25
N ASN A 44 8.60 -6.58 -6.09
CA ASN A 44 8.23 -5.65 -5.04
C ASN A 44 9.12 -4.39 -5.09
N VAL A 45 8.54 -3.32 -5.63
CA VAL A 45 9.16 -1.99 -5.71
C VAL A 45 9.31 -1.39 -4.31
N ASP A 46 8.35 -1.62 -3.43
CA ASP A 46 8.32 -1.04 -2.08
C ASP A 46 9.47 -1.58 -1.21
N MET A 47 9.88 -2.84 -1.42
CA MET A 47 11.08 -3.43 -0.78
C MET A 47 12.37 -2.65 -1.05
N LEU A 48 12.50 -2.05 -2.22
CA LEU A 48 13.70 -1.25 -2.55
C LEU A 48 13.74 0.05 -1.74
N MET A 49 12.57 0.65 -1.45
CA MET A 49 12.45 1.83 -0.61
C MET A 49 12.79 1.54 0.87
N LEU A 50 12.57 0.31 1.31
CA LEU A 50 12.83 -0.13 2.67
C LEU A 50 14.25 -0.68 2.88
N HIS A 51 15.02 -0.86 1.80
CA HIS A 51 16.35 -1.50 1.86
C HIS A 51 17.31 -0.80 2.84
N GLU A 52 17.18 0.51 3.03
CA GLU A 52 18.00 1.29 3.96
C GLU A 52 17.78 0.90 5.44
N LEU A 53 16.62 0.30 5.78
CA LEU A 53 16.29 -0.14 7.13
C LEU A 53 16.99 -1.45 7.50
N ARG A 54 17.47 -2.20 6.50
CA ARG A 54 18.05 -3.52 6.71
C ARG A 54 19.35 -3.44 7.52
N GLY A 55 19.36 -4.14 8.65
CA GLY A 55 20.50 -4.16 9.57
C GLY A 55 20.30 -5.13 10.72
N ASP A 56 21.08 -4.98 11.77
CA ASP A 56 21.06 -5.90 12.94
C ASP A 56 19.72 -5.89 13.69
N GLN A 57 18.95 -4.81 13.59
CA GLN A 57 17.66 -4.66 14.27
C GLN A 57 16.45 -4.77 13.35
N CYS A 58 16.65 -4.87 12.02
CA CYS A 58 15.56 -4.94 11.06
C CYS A 58 15.88 -5.88 9.91
N GLU A 59 15.02 -6.86 9.70
CA GLU A 59 15.06 -7.73 8.54
C GLU A 59 13.85 -7.50 7.64
N LEU A 60 14.09 -7.58 6.34
CA LEU A 60 13.05 -7.40 5.32
C LEU A 60 12.74 -8.74 4.68
N GLU A 61 11.47 -9.09 4.70
CA GLU A 61 10.92 -10.30 4.10
C GLU A 61 9.82 -9.94 3.11
N MET A 62 9.63 -10.77 2.09
CA MET A 62 8.60 -10.53 1.10
C MET A 62 7.83 -11.79 0.75
N ILE A 63 6.58 -11.59 0.34
CA ILE A 63 5.78 -12.55 -0.36
C ILE A 63 5.56 -11.98 -1.76
N ALA A 64 6.08 -12.65 -2.76
CA ALA A 64 5.90 -12.26 -4.15
C ALA A 64 5.10 -13.31 -4.91
N GLY A 65 4.20 -12.85 -5.76
CA GLY A 65 3.43 -13.67 -6.66
C GLY A 65 2.44 -14.60 -5.94
N GLY A 66 1.50 -15.06 -6.68
CA GLY A 66 0.47 -16.03 -6.33
C GLY A 66 -0.44 -16.09 -7.54
N CYS A 67 -0.74 -17.30 -8.04
CA CYS A 67 -1.65 -17.44 -9.19
C CYS A 67 -3.11 -17.22 -8.77
N ASP A 68 -3.37 -17.26 -7.46
CA ASP A 68 -4.72 -17.19 -6.86
C ASP A 68 -4.63 -16.85 -5.36
N ALA A 69 -5.75 -16.43 -4.78
CA ALA A 69 -5.86 -16.03 -3.37
C ALA A 69 -5.46 -17.15 -2.40
N GLU A 70 -5.81 -18.41 -2.69
CA GLU A 70 -5.47 -19.54 -1.81
C GLU A 70 -3.96 -19.78 -1.76
N SER A 71 -3.29 -19.72 -2.90
CA SER A 71 -1.83 -19.84 -2.99
C SER A 71 -1.13 -18.72 -2.25
N HIS A 72 -1.67 -17.50 -2.34
CA HIS A 72 -1.17 -16.33 -1.64
C HIS A 72 -1.32 -16.49 -0.12
N ARG A 73 -2.51 -16.84 0.37
CA ARG A 73 -2.78 -17.13 1.79
C ARG A 73 -1.83 -18.18 2.36
N ARG A 74 -1.58 -19.27 1.62
CA ARG A 74 -0.65 -20.33 2.02
C ARG A 74 0.78 -19.81 2.16
N ARG A 75 1.23 -18.95 1.23
CA ARG A 75 2.56 -18.32 1.30
C ARG A 75 2.68 -17.39 2.49
N PHE A 76 1.66 -16.56 2.72
CA PHE A 76 1.60 -15.65 3.87
C PHE A 76 1.72 -16.43 5.18
N ARG A 77 0.90 -17.47 5.36
CA ARG A 77 0.97 -18.37 6.51
C ARG A 77 2.37 -19.00 6.68
N THR A 78 2.94 -19.54 5.61
CA THR A 78 4.27 -20.18 5.64
C THR A 78 5.36 -19.18 6.01
N LYS A 79 5.29 -17.98 5.49
CA LYS A 79 6.24 -16.90 5.79
C LYS A 79 6.17 -16.51 7.27
N LEU A 80 4.99 -16.33 7.84
CA LEU A 80 4.82 -16.04 9.26
C LEU A 80 5.37 -17.16 10.15
N ILE A 81 5.20 -18.44 9.76
CA ILE A 81 5.79 -19.57 10.45
C ILE A 81 7.33 -19.45 10.47
N SER A 82 7.95 -19.12 9.33
CA SER A 82 9.41 -18.94 9.27
C SER A 82 9.89 -17.74 10.08
N MET A 83 9.21 -16.61 10.00
CA MET A 83 9.55 -15.38 10.71
C MET A 83 9.48 -15.55 12.22
N ARG A 84 8.60 -16.42 12.75
CA ARG A 84 8.56 -16.75 14.18
C ARG A 84 9.89 -17.30 14.70
N MET A 85 10.64 -17.99 13.83
CA MET A 85 11.93 -18.60 14.19
C MET A 85 13.09 -17.59 14.22
N CYS A 86 12.92 -16.41 13.66
CA CYS A 86 13.95 -15.37 13.59
C CYS A 86 14.11 -14.56 14.88
N GLY A 87 13.16 -14.68 15.83
CA GLY A 87 13.27 -14.04 17.14
C GLY A 87 12.93 -12.55 17.16
N TYR A 88 12.08 -12.09 16.25
CA TYR A 88 11.59 -10.71 16.25
C TYR A 88 10.73 -10.42 17.49
N ASP A 89 10.85 -9.20 18.01
CA ASP A 89 9.94 -8.66 19.03
C ASP A 89 8.62 -8.23 18.39
N ARG A 90 8.71 -7.67 17.16
CA ARG A 90 7.55 -7.19 16.42
C ARG A 90 7.69 -7.46 14.92
N VAL A 91 6.59 -7.82 14.31
CA VAL A 91 6.47 -7.97 12.84
C VAL A 91 5.53 -6.89 12.31
N LEU A 92 5.98 -6.17 11.29
CA LEU A 92 5.18 -5.18 10.57
C LEU A 92 4.79 -5.76 9.22
N VAL A 93 3.51 -5.80 8.93
CA VAL A 93 2.99 -6.29 7.64
C VAL A 93 2.46 -5.11 6.84
N GLU A 94 3.02 -4.90 5.65
CA GLU A 94 2.46 -4.00 4.65
C GLU A 94 1.88 -4.83 3.51
N PRO A 95 0.56 -4.95 3.39
CA PRO A 95 -0.06 -5.57 2.23
C PRO A 95 -0.15 -4.62 1.05
N SER A 96 -0.34 -5.18 -0.14
CA SER A 96 -0.78 -4.41 -1.32
C SER A 96 -2.02 -3.58 -1.00
N GLY A 97 -2.16 -2.40 -1.60
CA GLY A 97 -3.34 -1.54 -1.42
C GLY A 97 -4.64 -2.08 -2.03
N ILE A 98 -4.66 -3.34 -2.42
CA ILE A 98 -5.84 -4.08 -2.90
C ILE A 98 -6.05 -5.38 -2.09
N TYR A 99 -5.46 -5.46 -0.91
CA TYR A 99 -5.47 -6.64 -0.05
C TYR A 99 -6.75 -6.69 0.79
N ASP A 100 -7.36 -7.88 0.88
CA ASP A 100 -8.46 -8.10 1.82
C ASP A 100 -7.91 -8.27 3.24
N VAL A 101 -8.19 -7.29 4.09
CA VAL A 101 -7.72 -7.24 5.48
C VAL A 101 -8.21 -8.43 6.32
N ASP A 102 -9.34 -9.02 5.96
CA ASP A 102 -9.85 -10.20 6.67
C ASP A 102 -8.90 -11.40 6.55
N GLU A 103 -8.17 -11.54 5.43
CA GLU A 103 -7.17 -12.60 5.27
C GLU A 103 -6.10 -12.55 6.35
N PHE A 104 -5.65 -11.33 6.73
CA PHE A 104 -4.71 -11.16 7.82
C PHE A 104 -5.22 -11.73 9.14
N PHE A 105 -6.47 -11.40 9.51
CA PHE A 105 -7.07 -11.90 10.73
C PHE A 105 -7.31 -13.40 10.69
N ASP A 106 -7.81 -13.91 9.58
CA ASP A 106 -8.11 -15.33 9.40
C ASP A 106 -6.86 -16.20 9.51
N VAL A 107 -5.77 -15.80 8.86
CA VAL A 107 -4.49 -16.53 8.92
C VAL A 107 -3.91 -16.54 10.32
N LEU A 108 -3.98 -15.43 11.06
CA LEU A 108 -3.45 -15.36 12.43
C LEU A 108 -4.30 -16.14 13.45
N ARG A 109 -5.52 -16.51 13.13
CA ARG A 109 -6.38 -17.38 13.96
C ARG A 109 -6.15 -18.87 13.72
N GLU A 110 -5.38 -19.24 12.69
CA GLU A 110 -5.03 -20.62 12.41
C GLU A 110 -3.90 -21.13 13.31
N GLU A 111 -3.98 -22.40 13.75
CA GLU A 111 -2.86 -23.07 14.40
C GLU A 111 -1.66 -23.23 13.45
N PRO A 112 -0.42 -23.00 13.89
CA PRO A 112 0.01 -22.60 15.25
C PRO A 112 0.16 -21.08 15.46
N LEU A 113 -0.25 -20.24 14.48
CA LEU A 113 0.01 -18.80 14.51
C LEU A 113 -0.73 -18.10 15.65
N ASP A 114 -1.93 -18.55 15.97
CA ASP A 114 -2.76 -18.08 17.08
C ASP A 114 -2.07 -18.16 18.46
N GLN A 115 -1.12 -19.09 18.59
CA GLN A 115 -0.32 -19.27 19.82
C GLN A 115 1.02 -18.51 19.78
N TRP A 116 1.46 -18.10 18.60
CA TRP A 116 2.79 -17.51 18.40
C TRP A 116 2.77 -16.00 18.21
N TYR A 117 1.66 -15.49 17.68
CA TYR A 117 1.48 -14.08 17.40
C TYR A 117 0.34 -13.48 18.21
N GLU A 118 0.48 -12.21 18.54
CA GLU A 118 -0.61 -11.37 19.04
C GLU A 118 -0.75 -10.15 18.12
N ILE A 119 -1.96 -9.84 17.74
CA ILE A 119 -2.22 -8.66 16.91
C ILE A 119 -2.05 -7.43 17.80
N GLY A 120 -1.13 -6.56 17.44
CA GLY A 120 -0.87 -5.30 18.14
C GLY A 120 -1.73 -4.17 17.59
N ASN A 121 -1.34 -3.61 16.47
CA ASN A 121 -2.01 -2.45 15.88
C ASN A 121 -2.47 -2.74 14.45
N VAL A 122 -3.60 -2.18 14.07
CA VAL A 122 -4.04 -2.05 12.68
C VAL A 122 -4.12 -0.55 12.37
N ILE A 123 -3.31 -0.10 11.43
CA ILE A 123 -3.13 1.31 11.09
C ILE A 123 -3.51 1.47 9.62
N ALA A 124 -4.55 2.26 9.35
CA ALA A 124 -4.98 2.55 7.99
C ALA A 124 -4.45 3.91 7.54
N ILE A 125 -3.81 3.95 6.37
CA ILE A 125 -3.30 5.19 5.77
C ILE A 125 -4.21 5.58 4.61
N LEU A 126 -4.75 6.79 4.64
CA LEU A 126 -5.61 7.35 3.59
C LEU A 126 -5.03 8.66 3.06
N ASP A 127 -5.13 8.86 1.75
CA ASP A 127 -4.86 10.18 1.16
C ASP A 127 -5.98 11.16 1.53
N ALA A 128 -5.62 12.31 2.09
CA ALA A 128 -6.58 13.35 2.45
C ALA A 128 -7.30 13.98 1.25
N ARG A 129 -6.84 13.70 0.02
CA ARG A 129 -7.41 14.18 -1.24
C ARG A 129 -8.15 13.08 -2.01
N LEU A 130 -8.63 12.07 -1.29
CA LEU A 130 -9.31 10.93 -1.91
C LEU A 130 -10.44 11.40 -2.84
N GLU A 131 -10.49 10.86 -4.05
CA GLU A 131 -11.56 11.16 -5.00
C GLU A 131 -12.94 10.77 -4.46
N ASN A 132 -13.93 11.63 -4.68
CA ASN A 132 -15.30 11.40 -4.18
C ASN A 132 -16.08 10.32 -4.94
N ASN A 133 -15.62 9.89 -6.11
CA ASN A 133 -16.29 8.93 -6.99
C ASN A 133 -15.39 7.73 -7.26
N LEU A 134 -15.19 6.91 -6.26
CA LEU A 134 -14.54 5.61 -6.44
C LEU A 134 -15.51 4.58 -7.00
N SER A 135 -14.98 3.53 -7.62
CA SER A 135 -15.78 2.37 -7.99
C SER A 135 -16.33 1.66 -6.73
N GLN A 136 -17.36 0.86 -6.90
CA GLN A 136 -17.92 0.08 -5.78
C GLN A 136 -16.88 -0.84 -5.14
N GLN A 137 -15.93 -1.34 -5.93
CA GLN A 137 -14.85 -2.20 -5.44
C GLN A 137 -13.81 -1.40 -4.65
N ALA A 138 -13.43 -0.23 -5.17
CA ALA A 138 -12.52 0.67 -4.47
C ALA A 138 -13.11 1.15 -3.14
N ASP A 139 -14.41 1.46 -3.10
CA ASP A 139 -15.15 1.79 -1.87
C ASP A 139 -15.16 0.62 -0.88
N TYR A 140 -15.35 -0.61 -1.38
CA TYR A 140 -15.28 -1.81 -0.55
C TYR A 140 -13.89 -1.97 0.09
N LEU A 141 -12.81 -1.87 -0.70
CA LEU A 141 -11.45 -1.99 -0.18
C LEU A 141 -11.14 -0.88 0.83
N LEU A 142 -11.46 0.38 0.48
CA LEU A 142 -11.31 1.52 1.37
C LEU A 142 -11.97 1.27 2.73
N ALA A 143 -13.20 0.77 2.71
CA ALA A 143 -13.97 0.48 3.91
C ALA A 143 -13.39 -0.71 4.70
N SER A 144 -13.03 -1.82 4.02
CA SER A 144 -12.46 -3.01 4.65
C SER A 144 -11.13 -2.72 5.34
N GLU A 145 -10.28 -1.92 4.70
CA GLU A 145 -8.98 -1.50 5.23
C GLU A 145 -9.12 -0.65 6.50
N ALA A 146 -10.14 0.20 6.57
CA ALA A 146 -10.37 1.06 7.72
C ALA A 146 -11.26 0.42 8.81
N ALA A 147 -12.08 -0.57 8.47
CA ALA A 147 -13.07 -1.15 9.39
C ALA A 147 -12.43 -1.63 10.71
N ASN A 148 -11.30 -2.29 10.63
CA ASN A 148 -10.62 -2.87 11.79
C ASN A 148 -9.46 -2.00 12.34
N ALA A 149 -9.18 -0.82 11.74
CA ALA A 149 -8.07 0.01 12.16
C ALA A 149 -8.26 0.60 13.56
N GLY A 150 -7.24 0.53 14.41
CA GLY A 150 -7.20 1.26 15.68
C GLY A 150 -7.00 2.75 15.45
N LYS A 151 -6.26 3.13 14.40
CA LYS A 151 -6.04 4.52 13.99
C LYS A 151 -6.06 4.64 12.47
N VAL A 152 -6.63 5.74 11.97
CA VAL A 152 -6.56 6.16 10.57
C VAL A 152 -5.64 7.36 10.48
N ILE A 153 -4.69 7.36 9.55
CA ILE A 153 -3.80 8.49 9.31
C ILE A 153 -4.16 9.10 7.97
N LEU A 154 -4.50 10.39 7.94
CA LEU A 154 -4.69 11.14 6.71
C LEU A 154 -3.34 11.68 6.24
N SER A 155 -2.76 11.04 5.23
CA SER A 155 -1.57 11.51 4.52
C SER A 155 -1.89 12.73 3.65
N HIS A 156 -0.84 13.43 3.17
CA HIS A 156 -0.96 14.63 2.32
C HIS A 156 -1.86 15.75 2.91
N ALA A 157 -2.03 15.74 4.24
CA ALA A 157 -2.87 16.71 4.94
C ALA A 157 -2.30 18.14 4.91
N ASP A 158 -1.03 18.31 4.52
CA ASP A 158 -0.34 19.57 4.32
C ASP A 158 -0.72 20.28 3.01
N VAL A 159 -1.06 19.52 1.98
CA VAL A 159 -1.47 20.02 0.65
C VAL A 159 -2.97 19.95 0.43
N ALA A 160 -3.68 19.15 1.22
CA ALA A 160 -5.13 19.05 1.19
C ALA A 160 -5.79 20.28 1.84
N THR A 161 -6.90 20.72 1.26
CA THR A 161 -7.76 21.73 1.92
C THR A 161 -8.51 21.07 3.08
N ARG A 162 -9.00 21.91 4.01
CA ARG A 162 -9.85 21.42 5.10
C ARG A 162 -11.10 20.71 4.58
N GLU A 163 -11.70 21.24 3.52
CA GLU A 163 -12.89 20.65 2.87
C GLU A 163 -12.58 19.26 2.31
N GLN A 164 -11.44 19.09 1.61
CA GLN A 164 -11.00 17.78 1.11
C GLN A 164 -10.83 16.76 2.24
N CYS A 165 -10.20 17.15 3.34
CA CYS A 165 -10.08 16.25 4.50
C CYS A 165 -11.45 15.85 5.09
N GLU A 166 -12.37 16.80 5.22
CA GLU A 166 -13.73 16.55 5.71
C GLU A 166 -14.51 15.65 4.74
N ASP A 167 -14.36 15.86 3.43
CA ASP A 167 -14.97 15.05 2.37
C ASP A 167 -14.43 13.62 2.35
N THR A 168 -13.12 13.44 2.50
CA THR A 168 -12.48 12.11 2.59
C THR A 168 -13.03 11.32 3.77
N VAL A 169 -13.17 11.95 4.95
CA VAL A 169 -13.75 11.28 6.12
C VAL A 169 -15.22 10.95 5.92
N ALA A 170 -15.97 11.86 5.31
CA ALA A 170 -17.38 11.63 4.98
C ALA A 170 -17.53 10.49 3.97
N HIS A 171 -16.64 10.43 2.96
CA HIS A 171 -16.60 9.35 1.99
C HIS A 171 -16.29 8.00 2.67
N LEU A 172 -15.26 7.93 3.50
CA LEU A 172 -14.93 6.72 4.26
C LEU A 172 -16.14 6.22 5.08
N ASN A 173 -16.83 7.12 5.77
CA ASN A 173 -18.01 6.74 6.55
C ASN A 173 -19.17 6.26 5.67
N ARG A 174 -19.36 6.81 4.46
CA ARG A 174 -20.33 6.29 3.49
C ARG A 174 -19.94 4.89 2.98
N ALA A 175 -18.65 4.68 2.68
CA ALA A 175 -18.15 3.39 2.26
C ALA A 175 -18.34 2.30 3.34
N LEU A 176 -18.08 2.62 4.61
CA LEU A 176 -18.35 1.72 5.75
C LEU A 176 -19.84 1.36 5.85
N GLU A 177 -20.73 2.33 5.65
CA GLU A 177 -22.20 2.11 5.67
C GLU A 177 -22.63 1.20 4.50
N GLN A 178 -22.04 1.36 3.31
CA GLN A 178 -22.33 0.52 2.13
C GLN A 178 -22.02 -0.96 2.37
N ILE A 179 -20.91 -1.25 3.05
CA ILE A 179 -20.55 -2.64 3.43
C ILE A 179 -21.28 -3.12 4.69
N ARG A 180 -22.22 -2.34 5.22
CA ARG A 180 -22.97 -2.63 6.44
C ARG A 180 -22.09 -2.80 7.69
N CYS A 181 -21.04 -2.02 7.77
CA CYS A 181 -20.22 -1.91 8.97
C CYS A 181 -20.85 -0.89 9.93
N ASP A 182 -21.03 -1.27 11.19
CA ASP A 182 -21.60 -0.39 12.21
C ASP A 182 -20.61 0.70 12.68
N ARG A 183 -19.35 0.56 12.32
CA ARG A 183 -18.32 1.52 12.66
C ARG A 183 -18.56 2.88 11.99
N ARG A 184 -18.38 3.93 12.77
CA ARG A 184 -18.20 5.30 12.28
C ARG A 184 -16.85 5.84 12.74
N ILE A 185 -16.12 6.38 11.82
CA ILE A 185 -14.84 7.04 12.07
C ILE A 185 -15.10 8.44 12.62
N ASP A 186 -14.65 8.68 13.85
CA ASP A 186 -14.69 10.00 14.49
C ASP A 186 -13.41 10.77 14.19
N PRO A 187 -13.48 11.93 13.47
CA PRO A 187 -12.29 12.70 13.11
C PRO A 187 -11.39 13.09 14.28
N LYS A 188 -11.96 13.22 15.48
CA LYS A 188 -11.20 13.67 16.66
C LYS A 188 -10.51 12.53 17.41
N LYS A 189 -11.03 11.31 17.31
CA LYS A 189 -10.57 10.17 18.09
C LYS A 189 -9.79 9.18 17.23
N ASP A 190 -10.34 8.88 16.05
CA ASP A 190 -9.87 7.80 15.22
C ASP A 190 -8.86 8.28 14.17
N ILE A 191 -8.78 9.60 13.91
CA ILE A 191 -7.94 10.14 12.85
C ILE A 191 -6.73 10.90 13.41
N LEU A 192 -5.57 10.65 12.83
CA LEU A 192 -4.38 11.50 12.91
C LEU A 192 -4.22 12.22 11.57
N GLN A 193 -4.50 13.52 11.57
CA GLN A 193 -4.39 14.37 10.37
C GLN A 193 -3.03 15.07 10.38
N LYS A 194 -2.04 14.48 9.72
CA LYS A 194 -0.68 15.00 9.68
C LYS A 194 0.06 14.50 8.44
N ASN A 195 0.93 15.36 7.89
CA ASN A 195 1.85 14.89 6.87
C ASN A 195 2.75 13.78 7.45
N LEU A 196 2.95 12.71 6.70
CA LEU A 196 3.79 11.58 7.15
C LEU A 196 5.23 12.01 7.45
N THR A 197 5.75 13.03 6.76
CA THR A 197 7.10 13.58 7.03
C THR A 197 7.19 14.29 8.37
N ASP A 198 6.09 14.82 8.90
CA ASP A 198 6.02 15.67 10.08
C ASP A 198 5.56 14.93 11.35
N LEU A 199 5.41 13.60 11.25
CA LEU A 199 5.09 12.77 12.40
C LEU A 199 6.18 12.87 13.45
N THR A 200 5.78 13.23 14.67
CA THR A 200 6.67 13.33 15.84
C THR A 200 6.78 12.00 16.57
N LYS A 201 7.71 11.89 17.53
CA LYS A 201 7.83 10.70 18.37
C LYS A 201 6.58 10.45 19.21
N GLU A 202 5.91 11.50 19.66
CA GLU A 202 4.66 11.43 20.42
C GLU A 202 3.51 10.90 19.54
N ASP A 203 3.43 11.33 18.27
CA ASP A 203 2.44 10.79 17.32
C ASP A 203 2.67 9.28 17.10
N LEU A 204 3.92 8.88 16.89
CA LEU A 204 4.28 7.47 16.67
C LEU A 204 4.06 6.63 17.93
N GLU A 205 4.30 7.20 19.12
CA GLU A 205 3.96 6.55 20.38
C GLU A 205 2.45 6.34 20.54
N GLU A 206 1.62 7.34 20.20
CA GLU A 206 0.16 7.19 20.20
C GLU A 206 -0.28 6.09 19.24
N VAL A 207 0.25 6.10 18.01
CA VAL A 207 -0.09 5.11 16.98
C VAL A 207 0.38 3.71 17.39
N SER A 208 1.55 3.57 18.04
CA SER A 208 2.07 2.27 18.50
C SER A 208 1.23 1.60 19.59
N LYS A 209 0.25 2.30 20.12
CA LYS A 209 -0.67 1.86 21.17
C LYS A 209 -2.14 1.91 20.74
N CYS A 210 -2.42 2.13 19.46
CA CYS A 210 -3.78 2.34 18.98
C CYS A 210 -4.63 1.06 18.98
N GLY A 211 -3.98 -0.11 18.99
CA GLY A 211 -4.67 -1.40 18.94
C GLY A 211 -5.40 -1.63 17.62
N TYR A 212 -6.47 -2.39 17.68
CA TYR A 212 -7.35 -2.66 16.54
C TYR A 212 -8.80 -2.85 17.01
N ARG A 213 -9.72 -2.92 16.04
CA ARG A 213 -11.13 -3.25 16.29
C ARG A 213 -11.49 -4.56 15.60
N LEU A 214 -12.53 -5.22 16.09
CA LEU A 214 -13.13 -6.38 15.44
C LEU A 214 -14.53 -5.99 15.00
N GLU A 215 -14.62 -5.50 13.78
CA GLU A 215 -15.90 -5.09 13.20
C GLU A 215 -16.41 -6.17 12.24
N SER A 216 -17.72 -6.30 12.18
CA SER A 216 -18.38 -7.15 11.20
C SER A 216 -18.88 -6.32 10.05
N TYR A 217 -18.68 -6.80 8.83
CA TYR A 217 -19.19 -6.18 7.61
C TYR A 217 -19.51 -7.22 6.56
N ARG A 218 -20.28 -6.82 5.54
CA ARG A 218 -20.63 -7.69 4.44
C ARG A 218 -19.46 -7.80 3.48
N LYS A 219 -18.91 -9.00 3.35
CA LYS A 219 -17.88 -9.29 2.33
C LYS A 219 -18.44 -9.14 0.91
N MET A 220 -17.67 -8.53 0.04
CA MET A 220 -17.88 -8.56 -1.39
C MET A 220 -17.13 -9.75 -1.96
N ASP A 221 -17.77 -10.49 -2.84
CA ASP A 221 -17.15 -11.62 -3.53
C ASP A 221 -16.29 -11.07 -4.69
N LEU A 222 -15.01 -10.86 -4.42
CA LEU A 222 -14.03 -10.35 -5.40
C LEU A 222 -13.54 -11.46 -6.35
N GLU A 223 -13.94 -12.73 -6.15
CA GLU A 223 -13.44 -13.87 -6.92
C GLU A 223 -13.95 -13.93 -8.37
N ASN A 224 -14.96 -13.15 -8.76
CA ASN A 224 -15.58 -13.23 -10.08
C ASN A 224 -15.00 -12.25 -11.12
N GLY A 225 -13.68 -12.08 -11.20
CA GLY A 225 -13.04 -11.45 -12.36
C GLY A 225 -13.18 -9.93 -12.45
N GLN A 226 -13.52 -9.26 -11.36
CA GLN A 226 -13.58 -7.80 -11.23
C GLN A 226 -12.59 -7.30 -10.16
N SER A 227 -11.42 -7.90 -10.08
CA SER A 227 -10.34 -7.44 -9.22
C SER A 227 -9.56 -6.33 -9.92
N PHE A 228 -8.87 -5.52 -9.11
CA PHE A 228 -7.87 -4.60 -9.64
C PHE A 228 -6.82 -5.37 -10.44
N ASP A 229 -6.53 -4.88 -11.62
CA ASP A 229 -5.47 -5.41 -12.46
C ASP A 229 -4.13 -4.77 -12.09
N SER A 230 -3.08 -5.58 -12.09
CA SER A 230 -1.71 -5.09 -12.02
C SER A 230 -0.96 -5.58 -13.24
N LEU A 231 -0.62 -4.67 -14.13
CA LEU A 231 0.16 -4.96 -15.33
C LEU A 231 1.63 -4.63 -15.10
N PHE A 232 2.48 -5.57 -15.46
CA PHE A 232 3.93 -5.47 -15.29
C PHE A 232 4.60 -5.32 -16.66
N PHE A 233 5.23 -4.19 -16.89
CA PHE A 233 6.02 -3.91 -18.08
C PHE A 233 7.48 -4.08 -17.73
N MET A 234 8.03 -5.24 -18.08
CA MET A 234 9.41 -5.62 -17.81
C MET A 234 10.29 -5.24 -18.99
N GLU A 235 11.51 -4.73 -18.70
CA GLU A 235 12.51 -4.42 -19.72
C GLU A 235 12.05 -3.39 -20.78
N GLU A 236 11.01 -2.62 -20.50
CA GLU A 236 10.62 -1.50 -21.35
C GLU A 236 11.66 -0.37 -21.20
N LYS A 237 12.45 -0.17 -22.25
CA LYS A 237 13.51 0.85 -22.30
C LYS A 237 12.91 2.22 -22.56
N ILE A 238 12.13 2.72 -21.63
CA ILE A 238 11.59 4.07 -21.70
C ILE A 238 12.47 5.03 -20.90
N LYS A 239 12.78 6.19 -21.50
CA LYS A 239 13.53 7.25 -20.81
C LYS A 239 12.66 7.95 -19.79
N PRO A 240 13.25 8.49 -18.68
CA PRO A 240 12.49 9.22 -17.68
C PRO A 240 11.61 10.32 -18.25
N GLU A 241 12.14 11.11 -19.21
CA GLU A 241 11.42 12.24 -19.82
C GLU A 241 10.23 11.78 -20.69
N ALA A 242 10.35 10.62 -21.35
CA ALA A 242 9.26 10.01 -22.10
C ALA A 242 8.19 9.46 -21.15
N LEU A 243 8.62 8.83 -20.07
CA LEU A 243 7.71 8.30 -19.06
C LEU A 243 6.93 9.41 -18.35
N GLU A 244 7.57 10.55 -18.02
CA GLU A 244 6.90 11.72 -17.43
C GLU A 244 5.78 12.27 -18.36
N ARG A 245 5.97 12.21 -19.68
CA ARG A 245 4.92 12.61 -20.66
C ARG A 245 3.83 11.54 -20.78
N ALA A 246 4.19 10.24 -20.70
CA ALA A 246 3.22 9.16 -20.81
C ALA A 246 2.26 9.12 -19.60
N VAL A 247 2.74 9.39 -18.38
CA VAL A 247 1.98 9.30 -17.14
C VAL A 247 0.64 10.06 -17.19
N PRO A 248 0.56 11.36 -17.53
CA PRO A 248 -0.72 12.08 -17.60
C PRO A 248 -1.67 11.51 -18.65
N ARG A 249 -1.13 10.99 -19.76
CA ARG A 249 -1.94 10.36 -20.81
C ARG A 249 -2.53 9.04 -20.33
N LEU A 250 -1.75 8.21 -19.65
CA LEU A 250 -2.20 6.94 -19.11
C LEU A 250 -3.35 7.11 -18.10
N PHE A 251 -3.34 8.17 -17.27
CA PHE A 251 -4.44 8.47 -16.37
C PHE A 251 -5.68 9.06 -17.07
N SER A 252 -5.48 9.84 -18.12
CA SER A 252 -6.59 10.55 -18.79
C SER A 252 -7.27 9.75 -19.90
N ASP A 253 -6.56 8.81 -20.53
CA ASP A 253 -7.07 8.03 -21.67
C ASP A 253 -7.86 6.82 -21.19
N LYS A 254 -9.18 6.94 -21.20
CA LYS A 254 -10.11 5.88 -20.82
C LYS A 254 -9.98 4.59 -21.64
N SER A 255 -9.30 4.62 -22.80
CA SER A 255 -9.02 3.40 -23.56
C SER A 255 -7.97 2.51 -22.89
N CYS A 256 -7.21 3.02 -21.91
CA CYS A 256 -6.27 2.27 -21.09
C CYS A 256 -6.95 1.48 -19.96
N GLY A 257 -8.23 1.72 -19.72
CA GLY A 257 -8.94 1.32 -18.50
C GLY A 257 -8.94 2.45 -17.47
N GLU A 258 -9.25 2.14 -16.22
CA GLU A 258 -9.20 3.11 -15.13
C GLU A 258 -7.91 2.93 -14.35
N VAL A 259 -6.92 3.75 -14.65
CA VAL A 259 -5.59 3.68 -14.03
C VAL A 259 -5.62 4.45 -12.71
N PHE A 260 -5.23 3.80 -11.60
CA PHE A 260 -5.17 4.41 -10.26
C PHE A 260 -3.76 4.74 -9.81
N ARG A 261 -2.78 3.92 -10.20
CA ARG A 261 -1.39 4.10 -9.80
C ARG A 261 -0.42 3.60 -10.87
N ILE A 262 0.67 4.33 -11.03
CA ILE A 262 1.81 3.89 -11.83
C ILE A 262 3.06 4.00 -10.95
N LYS A 263 3.81 2.92 -10.80
CA LYS A 263 5.08 2.90 -10.08
C LYS A 263 6.13 2.10 -10.82
N GLY A 264 7.40 2.43 -10.64
CA GLY A 264 8.47 1.65 -11.25
C GLY A 264 9.81 2.34 -11.26
N PHE A 265 10.77 1.70 -11.92
CA PHE A 265 12.12 2.22 -12.05
C PHE A 265 12.57 2.18 -13.50
N VAL A 266 13.18 3.26 -13.92
CA VAL A 266 13.80 3.40 -15.24
C VAL A 266 15.22 3.95 -15.09
N LYS A 267 16.05 3.82 -16.13
CA LYS A 267 17.39 4.41 -16.15
C LYS A 267 17.41 5.71 -16.92
N ASN A 268 18.07 6.72 -16.38
CA ASN A 268 18.39 7.93 -17.13
C ASN A 268 19.57 7.70 -18.10
N GLY A 269 19.84 8.69 -18.95
CA GLY A 269 20.93 8.61 -19.93
C GLY A 269 22.35 8.41 -19.35
N ALA A 270 22.54 8.66 -18.04
CA ALA A 270 23.78 8.42 -17.32
C ALA A 270 23.81 7.02 -16.64
N GLY A 271 22.76 6.22 -16.80
CA GLY A 271 22.65 4.89 -16.20
C GLY A 271 22.24 4.89 -14.73
N GLN A 272 21.82 6.04 -14.18
CA GLN A 272 21.32 6.13 -12.82
C GLN A 272 19.85 5.70 -12.77
N TRP A 273 19.48 5.05 -11.69
CA TRP A 273 18.11 4.67 -11.44
C TRP A 273 17.22 5.86 -11.05
N MET A 274 16.08 5.95 -11.69
CA MET A 274 15.02 6.91 -11.40
C MET A 274 13.77 6.13 -10.99
N GLU A 275 13.22 6.45 -9.83
CA GLU A 275 11.96 5.89 -9.34
C GLU A 275 10.81 6.80 -9.75
N LEU A 276 9.81 6.23 -10.40
CA LEU A 276 8.50 6.85 -10.63
C LEU A 276 7.49 6.36 -9.60
N ASN A 277 6.76 7.30 -9.01
CA ASN A 277 5.56 7.02 -8.23
C ASN A 277 4.49 8.05 -8.63
N ALA A 278 3.40 7.59 -9.23
CA ALA A 278 2.36 8.45 -9.80
C ALA A 278 0.95 7.98 -9.42
N THR A 279 0.11 8.96 -9.11
CA THR A 279 -1.34 8.86 -8.96
C THR A 279 -1.99 9.88 -9.89
N PRO A 280 -3.32 9.88 -10.11
CA PRO A 280 -3.98 10.89 -10.95
C PRO A 280 -3.65 12.33 -10.57
N ASP A 281 -3.48 12.60 -9.27
CA ASP A 281 -3.28 13.95 -8.73
C ASP A 281 -1.83 14.37 -8.58
N SER A 282 -0.90 13.44 -8.61
CA SER A 282 0.52 13.73 -8.37
C SER A 282 1.44 12.67 -8.95
N HIS A 283 2.62 13.11 -9.39
CA HIS A 283 3.69 12.19 -9.73
C HIS A 283 5.04 12.73 -9.23
N THR A 284 5.91 11.81 -8.89
CA THR A 284 7.29 12.10 -8.50
C THR A 284 8.23 11.24 -9.32
N MET A 285 9.35 11.83 -9.73
CA MET A 285 10.46 11.13 -10.37
C MET A 285 11.74 11.49 -9.59
N GLN A 286 12.34 10.53 -8.91
CA GLN A 286 13.50 10.79 -8.06
C GLN A 286 14.64 9.81 -8.30
N SER A 287 15.88 10.25 -8.10
CA SER A 287 17.05 9.37 -8.21
C SER A 287 17.15 8.47 -7.00
N VAL A 288 17.40 7.18 -7.25
CA VAL A 288 17.58 6.15 -6.21
C VAL A 288 18.85 5.36 -6.44
N ALA A 289 19.39 4.78 -5.37
CA ALA A 289 20.66 4.04 -5.42
C ALA A 289 20.54 2.68 -6.14
N VAL A 290 19.38 2.05 -6.02
CA VAL A 290 19.10 0.70 -6.55
C VAL A 290 17.74 0.71 -7.22
N GLY A 291 17.60 -0.03 -8.32
CA GLY A 291 16.34 -0.21 -9.02
C GLY A 291 16.39 -1.42 -9.96
N GLN A 292 15.25 -1.75 -10.52
CA GLN A 292 15.11 -2.77 -11.56
C GLN A 292 14.20 -2.23 -12.64
N GLU A 293 14.55 -2.42 -13.94
CA GLU A 293 13.68 -1.97 -15.03
C GLU A 293 12.33 -2.66 -15.00
N VAL A 294 11.36 -1.96 -14.44
CA VAL A 294 9.96 -2.39 -14.35
C VAL A 294 9.07 -1.16 -14.23
N LEU A 295 7.95 -1.20 -14.92
CA LEU A 295 6.83 -0.29 -14.71
C LEU A 295 5.61 -1.12 -14.34
N ILE A 296 4.92 -0.72 -13.29
CA ILE A 296 3.72 -1.38 -12.78
C ILE A 296 2.58 -0.40 -12.91
N VAL A 297 1.55 -0.80 -13.64
CA VAL A 297 0.29 -0.03 -13.79
C VAL A 297 -0.81 -0.77 -13.06
N ILE A 298 -1.47 -0.11 -12.13
CA ILE A 298 -2.52 -0.67 -11.28
C ILE A 298 -3.82 0.07 -11.54
N GLY A 299 -4.91 -0.67 -11.75
CA GLY A 299 -6.21 -0.07 -12.07
C GLY A 299 -7.30 -1.11 -12.33
N GLU A 300 -8.43 -0.67 -12.86
CA GLU A 300 -9.55 -1.52 -13.23
C GLU A 300 -9.67 -1.63 -14.76
N HIS A 301 -9.98 -2.82 -15.24
CA HIS A 301 -10.20 -3.08 -16.68
C HIS A 301 -9.05 -2.62 -17.58
N LEU A 302 -7.82 -2.78 -17.11
CA LEU A 302 -6.63 -2.31 -17.79
C LEU A 302 -6.47 -2.96 -19.17
N GLN A 303 -6.08 -2.15 -20.16
CA GLN A 303 -5.85 -2.58 -21.56
C GLN A 303 -4.34 -2.54 -21.86
N GLU A 304 -3.66 -3.66 -21.66
CA GLU A 304 -2.21 -3.76 -21.79
C GLU A 304 -1.69 -3.23 -23.13
N ASP A 305 -2.36 -3.60 -24.24
CA ASP A 305 -1.94 -3.18 -25.58
C ASP A 305 -1.98 -1.65 -25.75
N LYS A 306 -3.00 -0.99 -25.16
CA LYS A 306 -3.16 0.46 -25.24
C LYS A 306 -2.13 1.20 -24.38
N ILE A 307 -1.88 0.69 -23.18
CA ILE A 307 -0.85 1.23 -22.29
C ILE A 307 0.51 1.11 -22.99
N ARG A 308 0.82 -0.05 -23.55
CA ARG A 308 2.07 -0.30 -24.28
C ARG A 308 2.21 0.59 -25.53
N GLU A 309 1.12 0.87 -26.24
CA GLU A 309 1.09 1.78 -27.38
C GLU A 309 1.50 3.21 -26.96
N ILE A 310 0.90 3.75 -25.89
CA ILE A 310 1.23 5.09 -25.37
C ILE A 310 2.71 5.16 -24.91
N LEU A 311 3.21 4.16 -24.19
CA LEU A 311 4.60 4.12 -23.75
C LEU A 311 5.58 4.17 -24.92
N LYS A 312 5.29 3.43 -26.01
CA LYS A 312 6.11 3.42 -27.22
C LYS A 312 6.04 4.72 -28.03
N GLU A 313 4.87 5.32 -28.14
CA GLU A 313 4.70 6.60 -28.82
C GLU A 313 5.54 7.69 -28.17
N GLU A 314 5.50 7.80 -26.83
CA GLU A 314 6.25 8.82 -26.11
C GLU A 314 7.76 8.60 -26.19
N GLU A 315 8.24 7.34 -26.23
CA GLU A 315 9.65 7.04 -26.43
C GLU A 315 10.12 7.43 -27.83
N THR A 316 9.29 7.25 -28.87
CA THR A 316 9.63 7.57 -30.26
C THR A 316 9.54 9.04 -30.62
N CYS A 317 8.76 9.84 -29.91
CA CYS A 317 8.60 11.28 -30.16
C CYS A 317 9.88 12.13 -29.96
N GLN A 318 11.01 11.53 -29.62
CA GLN A 318 12.33 12.21 -29.46
C GLN A 318 13.35 11.92 -30.58
N SER A 319 12.92 11.31 -31.70
CA SER A 319 13.83 11.01 -32.82
C SER A 319 13.85 12.12 -33.85
#